data_2ea8a60674ae1051bb7c804e049b1205
#
_entry.id   2ea8a60674ae1051bb7c804e049b1205
#
_cell.length_a   1.000
_cell.length_b   1.000
_cell.length_c   1.000
_cell.angle_alpha   90.00
_cell.angle_beta   90.00
_cell.angle_gamma   90.00
#
_symmetry.space_group_name_H-M   'P 1'
#
loop_
_entity.id
_entity.type
_entity.pdbx_description
1 polymer ?
#
loop_
_entity_poly.entity_id
_entity_poly.type
_entity_poly.pdbx_seq_one_letter_code
_entity_poly.pdbx_strand_id
1 'polypeptide(L)'
;LILHPAVTPVGLGARDTLRLEKGYLLSGQDFLWPGLEEKGGDFPPYFLARSTPQTSVPFGLDLDHDFIGRESLERSIRSNSILWGLQCLDRGPSPRSGHKVMLTSEGSEVIGIVTSGGPSPSNNMVGIALAYLRNCNDGDEVWIQSSKRRRVRSRVMRPPFI
;
A
#
# COMPACT_ATOMS: atom_id res chain seq x y z
N LEU A 1 -4.91 5.76 -33.45
CA LEU A 1 -4.60 6.61 -32.30
C LEU A 1 -3.09 6.76 -32.08
N ILE A 2 -2.31 5.67 -32.12
CA ILE A 2 -0.85 5.68 -31.86
C ILE A 2 -0.07 6.56 -32.83
N LEU A 3 -0.57 6.75 -34.06
CA LEU A 3 0.06 7.60 -35.07
C LEU A 3 -0.31 9.09 -34.99
N HIS A 4 -1.16 9.47 -34.04
CA HIS A 4 -1.54 10.87 -33.87
C HIS A 4 -0.46 11.61 -33.07
N PRO A 5 0.08 12.76 -33.56
CA PRO A 5 1.22 13.44 -32.96
C PRO A 5 0.97 13.95 -31.52
N ALA A 6 -0.28 14.13 -31.15
CA ALA A 6 -0.65 14.53 -29.77
C ALA A 6 -0.82 13.35 -28.80
N VAL A 7 -0.61 12.10 -29.23
CA VAL A 7 -0.74 10.89 -28.40
C VAL A 7 0.63 10.30 -28.14
N THR A 8 1.01 10.26 -26.86
CA THR A 8 2.23 9.60 -26.42
C THR A 8 1.89 8.23 -25.82
N PRO A 9 2.41 7.13 -26.38
CA PRO A 9 2.23 5.80 -25.79
C PRO A 9 2.89 5.73 -24.40
N VAL A 10 2.17 5.20 -23.41
CA VAL A 10 2.68 4.98 -22.07
C VAL A 10 2.54 3.51 -21.68
N GLY A 11 3.55 2.97 -21.00
CA GLY A 11 3.55 1.59 -20.54
C GLY A 11 2.85 1.41 -19.19
N LEU A 12 2.63 0.14 -18.81
CA LEU A 12 2.04 -0.23 -17.51
C LEU A 12 2.84 0.30 -16.33
N GLY A 13 4.17 0.40 -16.44
CA GLY A 13 5.01 0.95 -15.37
C GLY A 13 4.73 2.42 -15.09
N ALA A 14 4.47 3.23 -16.13
CA ALA A 14 4.10 4.63 -15.96
C ALA A 14 2.74 4.76 -15.24
N ARG A 15 1.75 3.95 -15.63
CA ARG A 15 0.44 3.90 -14.96
C ARG A 15 0.60 3.50 -13.49
N ASP A 16 1.41 2.48 -13.19
CA ASP A 16 1.63 1.99 -11.83
C ASP A 16 2.32 3.05 -10.96
N THR A 17 3.31 3.75 -11.51
CA THR A 17 3.98 4.86 -10.81
C THR A 17 3.01 6.00 -10.48
N LEU A 18 2.22 6.45 -11.46
CA LEU A 18 1.28 7.55 -11.29
C LEU A 18 0.21 7.24 -10.23
N ARG A 19 -0.39 6.04 -10.28
CA ARG A 19 -1.40 5.65 -9.29
C ARG A 19 -0.79 5.52 -7.90
N LEU A 20 0.46 4.98 -7.80
CA LEU A 20 1.15 4.80 -6.53
C LEU A 20 1.45 6.16 -5.87
N GLU A 21 1.94 7.14 -6.63
CA GLU A 21 2.19 8.51 -6.13
C GLU A 21 0.92 9.15 -5.57
N LYS A 22 -0.23 8.90 -6.17
CA LYS A 22 -1.54 9.36 -5.69
C LYS A 22 -2.14 8.47 -4.59
N GLY A 23 -1.53 7.32 -4.31
CA GLY A 23 -2.04 6.36 -3.32
C GLY A 23 -3.26 5.57 -3.79
N TYR A 24 -3.50 5.49 -5.11
CA TYR A 24 -4.61 4.70 -5.65
C TYR A 24 -4.29 3.21 -5.62
N LEU A 25 -5.26 2.44 -5.17
CA LEU A 25 -5.17 1.00 -5.05
C LEU A 25 -5.33 0.30 -6.40
N LEU A 26 -4.66 -0.83 -6.52
CA LEU A 26 -4.81 -1.74 -7.65
C LEU A 26 -5.40 -3.06 -7.16
N SER A 27 -6.58 -3.42 -7.69
CA SER A 27 -7.19 -4.73 -7.43
C SER A 27 -6.28 -5.86 -7.88
N GLY A 28 -6.18 -6.90 -7.06
CA GLY A 28 -5.27 -8.02 -7.27
C GLY A 28 -3.84 -7.80 -6.76
N GLN A 29 -3.48 -6.56 -6.40
CA GLN A 29 -2.17 -6.21 -5.85
C GLN A 29 -2.27 -5.62 -4.44
N ASP A 30 -3.15 -4.63 -4.23
CA ASP A 30 -3.32 -3.98 -2.94
C ASP A 30 -4.52 -4.53 -2.17
N PHE A 31 -5.50 -5.08 -2.86
CA PHE A 31 -6.66 -5.74 -2.27
C PHE A 31 -7.29 -6.74 -3.22
N LEU A 32 -8.04 -7.68 -2.65
CA LEU A 32 -8.94 -8.58 -3.35
C LEU A 32 -10.33 -8.46 -2.75
N TRP A 33 -11.36 -8.61 -3.58
CA TRP A 33 -12.72 -8.71 -3.09
C TRP A 33 -12.88 -9.96 -2.22
N PRO A 34 -13.57 -9.87 -1.08
CA PRO A 34 -13.90 -11.05 -0.29
C PRO A 34 -14.56 -12.14 -1.14
N GLY A 35 -14.09 -13.37 -1.02
CA GLY A 35 -14.59 -14.51 -1.79
C GLY A 35 -13.88 -14.79 -3.11
N LEU A 36 -12.93 -13.96 -3.55
CA LEU A 36 -11.99 -14.35 -4.59
C LEU A 36 -10.88 -15.20 -3.96
N GLU A 37 -10.61 -16.36 -4.58
CA GLU A 37 -9.47 -17.18 -4.17
C GLU A 37 -8.17 -16.43 -4.40
N GLU A 38 -7.36 -16.27 -3.36
CA GLU A 38 -5.98 -15.81 -3.47
C GLU A 38 -5.17 -16.91 -4.16
N LYS A 39 -4.97 -16.76 -5.45
CA LYS A 39 -4.03 -17.61 -6.18
C LYS A 39 -2.62 -17.18 -5.80
N GLY A 40 -1.94 -18.02 -5.08
CA GLY A 40 -0.56 -17.99 -4.64
C GLY A 40 0.27 -16.75 -5.05
N GLY A 41 0.80 -16.04 -4.07
CA GLY A 41 1.65 -14.90 -4.23
C GLY A 41 2.54 -14.76 -3.01
N ASP A 42 3.22 -13.61 -2.90
CA ASP A 42 4.14 -13.31 -1.78
C ASP A 42 3.44 -13.05 -0.44
N PHE A 43 2.11 -13.23 -0.38
CA PHE A 43 1.28 -12.92 0.77
C PHE A 43 0.74 -14.15 1.48
N PRO A 44 0.52 -14.07 2.80
CA PRO A 44 -0.25 -15.09 3.51
C PRO A 44 -1.67 -15.22 2.94
N PRO A 45 -2.31 -16.40 3.07
CA PRO A 45 -3.70 -16.60 2.64
C PRO A 45 -4.63 -15.50 3.20
N TYR A 46 -5.55 -15.04 2.38
CA TYR A 46 -6.53 -13.97 2.71
C TYR A 46 -5.94 -12.62 3.12
N PHE A 47 -4.62 -12.41 2.96
CA PHE A 47 -3.98 -11.15 3.33
C PHE A 47 -4.55 -9.96 2.56
N LEU A 48 -4.86 -10.13 1.29
CA LEU A 48 -5.43 -9.08 0.42
C LEU A 48 -6.96 -8.96 0.50
N ALA A 49 -7.63 -9.89 1.17
CA ALA A 49 -9.08 -9.81 1.39
C ALA A 49 -9.40 -8.69 2.40
N ARG A 50 -9.60 -7.47 1.90
CA ARG A 50 -9.76 -6.25 2.70
C ARG A 50 -11.12 -5.61 2.50
N SER A 51 -11.68 -5.13 3.59
CA SER A 51 -12.86 -4.27 3.56
C SER A 51 -12.49 -2.82 3.23
N THR A 52 -13.44 -2.03 2.75
CA THR A 52 -13.24 -0.62 2.40
C THR A 52 -12.57 0.19 3.51
N PRO A 53 -12.98 0.13 4.80
CA PRO A 53 -12.31 0.86 5.87
C PRO A 53 -10.84 0.47 6.06
N GLN A 54 -10.49 -0.80 5.83
CA GLN A 54 -9.10 -1.25 5.96
C GLN A 54 -8.19 -0.71 4.85
N THR A 55 -8.76 -0.41 3.68
CA THR A 55 -8.01 0.17 2.56
C THR A 55 -7.73 1.66 2.72
N SER A 56 -8.26 2.29 3.77
CA SER A 56 -8.10 3.73 4.04
C SER A 56 -8.51 4.64 2.88
N VAL A 57 -9.38 4.18 1.98
CA VAL A 57 -9.90 4.99 0.89
C VAL A 57 -10.84 6.05 1.49
N PRO A 58 -10.53 7.36 1.31
CA PRO A 58 -11.25 8.44 2.01
C PRO A 58 -12.58 8.83 1.36
N PHE A 59 -12.98 8.17 0.28
CA PHE A 59 -14.19 8.51 -0.47
C PHE A 59 -15.01 7.27 -0.80
N GLY A 60 -16.28 7.46 -1.05
CA GLY A 60 -17.19 6.38 -1.42
C GLY A 60 -17.69 5.53 -0.25
N LEU A 61 -17.41 5.94 0.99
CA LEU A 61 -17.95 5.31 2.20
C LEU A 61 -18.77 6.34 2.97
N ASP A 62 -20.10 6.18 2.89
CA ASP A 62 -21.06 6.96 3.65
C ASP A 62 -21.79 6.02 4.62
N LEU A 63 -21.68 6.31 5.91
CA LEU A 63 -22.30 5.53 6.99
C LEU A 63 -23.57 6.19 7.55
N ASP A 64 -23.98 7.34 7.00
CA ASP A 64 -25.12 8.11 7.54
C ASP A 64 -26.47 7.63 7.03
N HIS A 65 -26.50 6.52 6.29
CA HIS A 65 -27.75 5.87 5.84
C HIS A 65 -27.70 4.35 6.02
N ASP A 66 -28.85 3.70 5.91
CA ASP A 66 -28.94 2.25 5.99
C ASP A 66 -28.63 1.60 4.65
N PHE A 67 -27.82 0.54 4.67
CA PHE A 67 -27.51 -0.29 3.52
C PHE A 67 -27.17 -1.72 3.92
N ILE A 68 -27.30 -2.66 2.98
CA ILE A 68 -26.95 -4.06 3.21
C ILE A 68 -25.46 -4.20 3.48
N GLY A 69 -25.11 -4.77 4.64
CA GLY A 69 -23.71 -5.00 5.04
C GLY A 69 -23.11 -3.91 5.96
N ARG A 70 -23.87 -2.87 6.33
CA ARG A 70 -23.42 -1.80 7.22
C ARG A 70 -22.80 -2.33 8.51
N GLU A 71 -23.45 -3.23 9.23
CA GLU A 71 -22.93 -3.81 10.48
C GLU A 71 -21.58 -4.54 10.27
N SER A 72 -21.43 -5.25 9.15
CA SER A 72 -20.18 -5.93 8.81
C SER A 72 -19.07 -4.94 8.53
N LEU A 73 -19.40 -3.84 7.87
CA LEU A 73 -18.47 -2.75 7.57
C LEU A 73 -18.02 -2.05 8.85
N GLU A 74 -18.95 -1.70 9.75
CA GLU A 74 -18.67 -1.08 11.04
C GLU A 74 -17.77 -1.97 11.92
N ARG A 75 -17.99 -3.28 11.91
CA ARG A 75 -17.09 -4.23 12.58
C ARG A 75 -15.66 -4.19 11.99
N SER A 76 -15.52 -4.00 10.70
CA SER A 76 -14.22 -3.96 10.04
C SER A 76 -13.42 -2.69 10.31
N ILE A 77 -14.08 -1.58 10.69
CA ILE A 77 -13.41 -0.33 11.12
C ILE A 77 -12.53 -0.56 12.35
N ARG A 78 -12.88 -1.54 13.19
CA ARG A 78 -12.11 -1.89 14.40
C ARG A 78 -10.84 -2.68 14.10
N SER A 79 -10.55 -2.97 12.84
CA SER A 79 -9.30 -3.64 12.48
C SER A 79 -8.10 -2.77 12.82
N ASN A 80 -7.11 -3.36 13.46
CA ASN A 80 -5.83 -2.72 13.75
C ASN A 80 -4.84 -2.80 12.57
N SER A 81 -5.21 -3.43 11.46
CA SER A 81 -4.41 -3.56 10.24
C SER A 81 -5.06 -2.77 9.11
N ILE A 82 -4.55 -1.58 8.84
CA ILE A 82 -5.05 -0.67 7.81
C ILE A 82 -3.94 -0.31 6.82
N LEU A 83 -4.35 0.17 5.65
CA LEU A 83 -3.43 0.62 4.62
C LEU A 83 -2.79 1.96 4.99
N TRP A 84 -1.48 2.01 4.83
CA TRP A 84 -0.66 3.20 4.99
C TRP A 84 0.25 3.42 3.79
N GLY A 85 0.64 4.65 3.56
CA GLY A 85 1.77 5.03 2.73
C GLY A 85 3.06 4.94 3.52
N LEU A 86 4.14 4.55 2.83
CA LEU A 86 5.50 4.55 3.36
C LEU A 86 6.40 5.35 2.43
N GLN A 87 7.12 6.33 2.94
CA GLN A 87 8.14 7.09 2.23
C GLN A 87 9.51 6.76 2.79
N CYS A 88 10.42 6.28 1.94
CA CYS A 88 11.79 6.01 2.37
C CYS A 88 12.51 7.29 2.77
N LEU A 89 13.17 7.27 3.92
CA LEU A 89 13.99 8.38 4.44
C LEU A 89 15.47 8.21 4.03
N ASP A 90 15.91 6.97 3.88
CA ASP A 90 17.27 6.65 3.51
C ASP A 90 17.36 6.18 2.06
N ARG A 91 18.52 6.40 1.43
CA ARG A 91 18.80 5.82 0.12
C ARG A 91 18.93 4.30 0.21
N GLY A 92 18.23 3.62 -0.66
CA GLY A 92 18.22 2.15 -0.66
C GLY A 92 17.45 1.57 -1.84
N PRO A 93 17.31 0.24 -1.87
CA PRO A 93 16.44 -0.40 -2.84
C PRO A 93 15.01 0.09 -2.69
N SER A 94 14.36 0.37 -3.81
CA SER A 94 12.95 0.72 -3.80
C SER A 94 12.10 -0.39 -3.19
N PRO A 95 11.08 -0.06 -2.41
CA PRO A 95 10.13 -1.04 -1.90
C PRO A 95 9.49 -1.86 -3.02
N ARG A 96 9.13 -3.10 -2.71
CA ARG A 96 8.44 -4.01 -3.63
C ARG A 96 7.37 -4.79 -2.88
N SER A 97 6.40 -5.29 -3.62
CA SER A 97 5.39 -6.22 -3.10
C SER A 97 6.04 -7.37 -2.33
N GLY A 98 5.46 -7.78 -1.22
CA GLY A 98 5.96 -8.84 -0.34
C GLY A 98 7.06 -8.42 0.63
N HIS A 99 7.66 -7.23 0.51
CA HIS A 99 8.63 -6.76 1.49
C HIS A 99 7.97 -6.60 2.85
N LYS A 100 8.60 -7.15 3.88
CA LYS A 100 8.14 -7.03 5.27
C LYS A 100 8.43 -5.64 5.82
N VAL A 101 7.53 -5.14 6.65
CA VAL A 101 7.75 -3.91 7.41
C VAL A 101 8.01 -4.28 8.86
N MET A 102 9.14 -3.81 9.37
CA MET A 102 9.66 -4.10 10.71
C MET A 102 9.47 -2.89 11.60
N LEU A 103 9.17 -3.13 12.86
CA LEU A 103 9.01 -2.05 13.85
C LEU A 103 10.32 -1.31 14.13
N THR A 104 11.45 -2.02 14.10
CA THR A 104 12.77 -1.45 14.42
C THR A 104 13.83 -1.88 13.42
N SER A 105 14.98 -1.19 13.42
CA SER A 105 16.12 -1.49 12.53
C SER A 105 16.68 -2.90 12.71
N GLU A 106 16.71 -3.42 13.93
CA GLU A 106 17.35 -4.71 14.26
C GLU A 106 16.37 -5.77 14.77
N GLY A 107 15.16 -5.34 15.21
CA GLY A 107 14.15 -6.24 15.72
C GLY A 107 13.62 -7.24 14.70
N SER A 108 12.99 -8.30 15.20
CA SER A 108 12.36 -9.32 14.35
C SER A 108 10.84 -9.14 14.21
N GLU A 109 10.27 -8.12 14.86
CA GLU A 109 8.84 -7.90 14.84
C GLU A 109 8.39 -7.36 13.48
N VAL A 110 7.56 -8.14 12.80
CA VAL A 110 6.90 -7.77 11.53
C VAL A 110 5.56 -7.13 11.85
N ILE A 111 5.43 -5.85 11.54
CA ILE A 111 4.20 -5.09 11.75
C ILE A 111 3.33 -4.98 10.50
N GLY A 112 3.85 -5.38 9.34
CA GLY A 112 3.09 -5.32 8.09
C GLY A 112 3.84 -5.85 6.88
N ILE A 113 3.18 -5.74 5.72
CA ILE A 113 3.71 -6.17 4.43
C ILE A 113 3.37 -5.11 3.38
N VAL A 114 4.36 -4.80 2.53
CA VAL A 114 4.21 -3.93 1.36
C VAL A 114 3.37 -4.63 0.29
N THR A 115 2.34 -3.99 -0.21
CA THR A 115 1.52 -4.49 -1.32
C THR A 115 1.99 -3.91 -2.65
N SER A 116 2.31 -2.62 -2.68
CA SER A 116 2.83 -1.91 -3.85
C SER A 116 3.99 -1.04 -3.47
N GLY A 117 4.98 -0.93 -4.35
CA GLY A 117 6.13 -0.05 -4.08
C GLY A 117 7.00 0.17 -5.29
N GLY A 118 7.62 1.35 -5.32
CA GLY A 118 8.50 1.76 -6.40
C GLY A 118 9.16 3.11 -6.12
N PRO A 119 9.96 3.61 -7.06
CA PRO A 119 10.47 4.97 -7.00
C PRO A 119 9.36 5.97 -7.35
N SER A 120 9.41 7.16 -6.74
CA SER A 120 8.55 8.30 -7.07
C SER A 120 9.32 9.32 -7.90
N PRO A 121 9.12 9.39 -9.22
CA PRO A 121 9.77 10.38 -10.08
C PRO A 121 9.46 11.81 -9.68
N SER A 122 8.21 12.09 -9.28
CA SER A 122 7.78 13.42 -8.85
C SER A 122 8.42 13.86 -7.54
N ASN A 123 8.96 12.91 -6.75
CA ASN A 123 9.64 13.17 -5.49
C ASN A 123 11.11 12.67 -5.55
N ASN A 124 11.87 13.15 -6.53
CA ASN A 124 13.31 12.90 -6.68
C ASN A 124 13.72 11.41 -6.60
N MET A 125 12.90 10.52 -7.15
CA MET A 125 13.14 9.07 -7.15
C MET A 125 13.18 8.43 -5.75
N VAL A 126 12.59 9.09 -4.74
CA VAL A 126 12.43 8.51 -3.41
C VAL A 126 11.58 7.25 -3.50
N GLY A 127 11.95 6.22 -2.76
CA GLY A 127 11.16 5.00 -2.64
C GLY A 127 9.86 5.28 -1.88
N ILE A 128 8.73 4.89 -2.47
CA ILE A 128 7.40 4.96 -1.83
C ILE A 128 6.72 3.59 -1.88
N ALA A 129 5.81 3.35 -0.95
CA ALA A 129 5.06 2.10 -0.90
C ALA A 129 3.68 2.27 -0.29
N LEU A 130 2.77 1.36 -0.65
CA LEU A 130 1.55 1.08 0.09
C LEU A 130 1.75 -0.22 0.88
N ALA A 131 1.31 -0.24 2.13
CA ALA A 131 1.47 -1.39 3.03
C ALA A 131 0.32 -1.47 4.02
N TYR A 132 -0.12 -2.69 4.35
CA TYR A 132 -0.97 -2.89 5.51
C TYR A 132 -0.12 -2.99 6.75
N LEU A 133 -0.31 -2.06 7.69
CA LEU A 133 0.42 -1.98 8.94
C LEU A 133 -0.51 -2.14 10.14
N ARG A 134 0.03 -2.70 11.23
CA ARG A 134 -0.66 -2.82 12.51
C ARG A 134 -0.13 -1.79 13.50
N ASN A 135 -1.05 -1.15 14.24
CA ASN A 135 -0.72 -0.26 15.36
C ASN A 135 0.28 0.86 14.99
N CYS A 136 0.09 1.48 13.81
CA CYS A 136 0.91 2.60 13.36
C CYS A 136 0.08 3.88 13.28
N ASN A 137 0.75 5.00 13.46
CA ASN A 137 0.21 6.34 13.31
C ASN A 137 0.96 7.11 12.22
N ASP A 138 0.36 8.20 11.78
CA ASP A 138 1.00 9.12 10.86
C ASP A 138 2.28 9.71 11.49
N GLY A 139 3.37 9.70 10.73
CA GLY A 139 4.67 10.18 11.19
C GLY A 139 5.56 9.12 11.83
N ASP A 140 5.06 7.94 12.17
CA ASP A 140 5.87 6.88 12.77
C ASP A 140 7.02 6.47 11.82
N GLU A 141 8.15 6.08 12.40
CA GLU A 141 9.27 5.53 11.65
C GLU A 141 9.28 4.01 11.74
N VAL A 142 9.43 3.37 10.59
CA VAL A 142 9.44 1.91 10.41
C VAL A 142 10.54 1.52 9.43
N TRP A 143 10.84 0.24 9.31
CA TRP A 143 11.89 -0.27 8.42
C TRP A 143 11.36 -1.26 7.41
N ILE A 144 11.52 -0.96 6.12
CA ILE A 144 11.17 -1.89 5.04
C ILE A 144 12.34 -2.84 4.82
N GLN A 145 12.11 -4.13 5.01
CA GLN A 145 13.10 -5.17 4.79
C GLN A 145 13.16 -5.56 3.31
N SER A 146 14.09 -4.97 2.57
CA SER A 146 14.29 -5.26 1.14
C SER A 146 15.07 -6.55 0.87
N SER A 147 15.81 -7.05 1.87
CA SER A 147 16.50 -8.35 1.84
C SER A 147 16.78 -8.84 3.25
N LYS A 148 17.30 -10.07 3.40
CA LYS A 148 17.67 -10.62 4.72
C LYS A 148 18.62 -9.71 5.52
N ARG A 149 19.45 -8.90 4.83
CA ARG A 149 20.50 -8.07 5.46
C ARG A 149 20.28 -6.57 5.30
N ARG A 150 19.25 -6.14 4.59
CA ARG A 150 19.07 -4.71 4.28
C ARG A 150 17.67 -4.25 4.63
N ARG A 151 17.63 -3.20 5.44
CA ARG A 151 16.41 -2.47 5.82
C ARG A 151 16.56 -1.02 5.42
N VAL A 152 15.46 -0.41 5.01
CA VAL A 152 15.39 1.00 4.62
C VAL A 152 14.44 1.68 5.58
N ARG A 153 14.94 2.70 6.29
CA ARG A 153 14.12 3.51 7.18
C ARG A 153 13.08 4.28 6.37
N SER A 154 11.87 4.27 6.85
CA SER A 154 10.73 4.84 6.13
C SER A 154 9.78 5.49 7.12
N ARG A 155 9.09 6.54 6.68
CA ARG A 155 8.04 7.22 7.44
C ARG A 155 6.68 6.74 7.02
N VAL A 156 5.82 6.47 8.01
CA VAL A 156 4.40 6.18 7.81
C VAL A 156 3.68 7.49 7.52
N MET A 157 2.83 7.49 6.50
CA MET A 157 2.06 8.67 6.11
C MET A 157 0.73 8.30 5.44
N ARG A 158 -0.17 9.26 5.37
CA ARG A 158 -1.37 9.13 4.54
C ARG A 158 -1.04 9.55 3.10
N PRO A 159 -1.34 8.73 2.08
CA PRO A 159 -1.28 9.20 0.69
C PRO A 159 -2.21 10.41 0.47
N PRO A 160 -1.96 11.27 -0.53
CA PRO A 160 -0.97 11.12 -1.60
C PRO A 160 0.47 11.42 -1.17
N PHE A 161 1.46 10.93 -1.96
CA PHE A 161 2.88 11.20 -1.73
C PHE A 161 3.35 12.50 -2.40
N ILE A 162 2.49 13.09 -3.25
CA ILE A 162 2.75 14.32 -4.04
C ILE A 162 1.54 15.25 -4.01
#